data_861601d02dd978c0503ded0be2eb36f0
#
_entry.id   861601d02dd978c0503ded0be2eb36f0
#
_cell.length_a   1.000
_cell.length_b   1.000
_cell.length_c   1.000
_cell.angle_alpha   90.00
_cell.angle_beta   90.00
_cell.angle_gamma   90.00
#
_symmetry.space_group_name_H-M   'P 1'
#
loop_
_entity.id
_entity.type
_entity.pdbx_description
1 polymer ?
#
loop_
_entity_poly.entity_id
_entity_poly.type
_entity_poly.pdbx_seq_one_letter_code
_entity_poly.pdbx_strand_id
1 'polypeptide(L)'
;VTAARHIETQCARDSHGGFAVVSTRDCSLQRRNQKLLEEAPAPFLPEDVHDRLVEASRRLLETVDYIGVATCEFLLTPEGDVWFLEVNPRLQVEHCVSEEVTGTDLVEVQLRIAEGGRLGELNEPRGHSLELRITCEDPSRGLAPSTGAITRLRWPAGPGIRIESGVTEGDVVTPMFDPMLAKIVVTGATREQAIARARRALRETIVEGVTVCTPLHAEVLERSDFTTPDESGRLTVTTRWIENEVLPDLADAGGPADADGSQAAQEAVTN
;
A
#
# COMPACT_ATOMS: atom_id res chain seq x y z
N VAL A 1 -18.97 9.65 3.95
CA VAL A 1 -18.45 10.05 2.63
C VAL A 1 -18.40 8.79 1.78
N THR A 2 -19.13 8.78 0.64
CA THR A 2 -19.32 7.56 -0.16
C THR A 2 -18.30 7.42 -1.29
N ALA A 3 -17.68 8.53 -1.71
CA ALA A 3 -16.64 8.54 -2.73
C ALA A 3 -15.54 9.50 -2.26
N ALA A 4 -14.42 8.96 -1.79
CA ALA A 4 -13.30 9.76 -1.36
C ALA A 4 -11.98 9.01 -1.59
N ARG A 5 -10.91 9.77 -1.80
CA ARG A 5 -9.55 9.26 -1.70
C ARG A 5 -9.13 9.24 -0.22
N HIS A 6 -8.30 8.27 0.13
CA HIS A 6 -7.69 8.18 1.45
C HIS A 6 -6.28 8.75 1.36
N ILE A 7 -6.12 9.96 1.85
CA ILE A 7 -4.83 10.68 1.84
C ILE A 7 -4.25 10.74 3.23
N GLU A 8 -2.96 10.50 3.33
CA GLU A 8 -2.23 10.50 4.60
C GLU A 8 -1.06 11.48 4.57
N THR A 9 -0.72 11.99 5.75
CA THR A 9 0.53 12.71 5.96
C THR A 9 1.43 11.92 6.90
N GLN A 10 2.65 11.60 6.46
CA GLN A 10 3.67 11.04 7.32
C GLN A 10 4.31 12.17 8.12
N CYS A 11 4.04 12.21 9.41
CA CYS A 11 4.48 13.28 10.28
C CYS A 11 5.64 12.84 11.18
N ALA A 12 6.47 13.80 11.57
CA ALA A 12 7.44 13.66 12.64
C ALA A 12 7.47 14.95 13.48
N ARG A 13 7.51 14.83 14.81
CA ARG A 13 7.60 15.98 15.74
C ARG A 13 8.53 15.65 16.90
N ASP A 14 9.47 16.56 17.19
CA ASP A 14 10.40 16.43 18.31
C ASP A 14 9.94 17.24 19.54
N SER A 15 10.63 17.06 20.67
CA SER A 15 10.36 17.76 21.92
C SER A 15 10.88 19.22 21.93
N HIS A 16 11.51 19.67 20.86
CA HIS A 16 12.11 21.00 20.73
C HIS A 16 11.28 21.93 19.84
N GLY A 17 10.07 21.51 19.44
CA GLY A 17 9.15 22.25 18.57
C GLY A 17 9.37 22.04 17.08
N GLY A 18 10.27 21.13 16.69
CA GLY A 18 10.43 20.70 15.31
C GLY A 18 9.22 19.87 14.86
N PHE A 19 8.65 20.20 13.71
CA PHE A 19 7.57 19.47 13.06
C PHE A 19 7.82 19.43 11.56
N ALA A 20 7.57 18.25 10.95
CA ALA A 20 7.56 18.11 9.50
C ALA A 20 6.52 17.09 9.05
N VAL A 21 5.99 17.30 7.85
CA VAL A 21 5.37 16.27 7.02
C VAL A 21 6.46 15.77 6.09
N VAL A 22 6.88 14.52 6.29
CA VAL A 22 7.94 13.86 5.51
C VAL A 22 7.49 13.62 4.09
N SER A 23 6.27 13.12 3.91
CA SER A 23 5.59 12.98 2.62
C SER A 23 4.08 12.83 2.82
N THR A 24 3.33 12.98 1.74
CA THR A 24 1.95 12.51 1.66
C THR A 24 1.90 11.11 1.06
N ARG A 25 0.83 10.35 1.34
CA ARG A 25 0.53 9.06 0.71
C ARG A 25 -0.91 9.03 0.24
N ASP A 26 -1.16 8.30 -0.85
CA ASP A 26 -2.50 7.88 -1.25
C ASP A 26 -2.66 6.39 -0.91
N CYS A 27 -3.65 6.09 -0.08
CA CYS A 27 -4.00 4.75 0.38
C CYS A 27 -5.43 4.38 -0.01
N SER A 28 -5.94 4.94 -1.10
CA SER A 28 -7.32 4.71 -1.56
C SER A 28 -7.57 3.29 -2.02
N LEU A 29 -6.54 2.59 -2.48
CA LEU A 29 -6.66 1.22 -2.98
C LEU A 29 -6.70 0.23 -1.82
N GLN A 30 -7.90 -0.01 -1.32
CA GLN A 30 -8.17 -0.82 -0.15
C GLN A 30 -9.43 -1.67 -0.32
N ARG A 31 -9.57 -2.69 0.51
CA ARG A 31 -10.77 -3.51 0.66
C ARG A 31 -11.12 -3.63 2.13
N ARG A 32 -12.37 -3.31 2.49
CA ARG A 32 -12.86 -3.34 3.88
C ARG A 32 -11.92 -2.62 4.85
N ASN A 33 -11.44 -1.43 4.44
CA ASN A 33 -10.48 -0.59 5.16
C ASN A 33 -9.06 -1.20 5.31
N GLN A 34 -8.77 -2.33 4.65
CA GLN A 34 -7.43 -2.89 4.58
C GLN A 34 -6.75 -2.40 3.31
N LYS A 35 -5.67 -1.67 3.44
CA LYS A 35 -4.88 -1.13 2.33
C LYS A 35 -4.23 -2.27 1.55
N LEU A 36 -4.19 -2.16 0.23
CA LEU A 36 -3.64 -3.17 -0.68
C LEU A 36 -2.50 -2.61 -1.53
N LEU A 37 -2.64 -1.35 -1.97
CA LEU A 37 -1.61 -0.62 -2.69
C LEU A 37 -1.59 0.82 -2.20
N GLU A 38 -0.41 1.30 -1.89
CA GLU A 38 -0.14 2.67 -1.43
C GLU A 38 0.89 3.35 -2.32
N GLU A 39 0.79 4.67 -2.45
CA GLU A 39 1.76 5.44 -3.24
C GLU A 39 2.18 6.74 -2.54
N ALA A 40 3.43 7.16 -2.75
CA ALA A 40 3.97 8.42 -2.27
C ALA A 40 4.82 9.12 -3.35
N PRO A 41 4.78 10.48 -3.37
CA PRO A 41 3.79 11.32 -2.70
C PRO A 41 2.38 11.06 -3.27
N ALA A 42 1.31 11.47 -2.56
CA ALA A 42 -0.05 11.35 -3.07
C ALA A 42 -0.16 12.07 -4.43
N PRO A 43 -0.52 11.35 -5.51
CA PRO A 43 -0.49 11.91 -6.85
C PRO A 43 -1.65 12.89 -7.09
N PHE A 44 -1.43 13.86 -7.97
CA PHE A 44 -2.45 14.81 -8.41
C PHE A 44 -3.19 15.49 -7.25
N LEU A 45 -2.44 15.83 -6.20
CA LEU A 45 -2.95 16.56 -5.05
C LEU A 45 -2.80 18.06 -5.31
N PRO A 46 -3.90 18.85 -5.31
CA PRO A 46 -3.81 20.31 -5.43
C PRO A 46 -2.98 20.93 -4.30
N GLU A 47 -2.23 21.99 -4.60
CA GLU A 47 -1.34 22.64 -3.64
C GLU A 47 -2.09 23.14 -2.40
N ASP A 48 -3.27 23.76 -2.60
CA ASP A 48 -4.12 24.23 -1.50
C ASP A 48 -4.64 23.09 -0.60
N VAL A 49 -4.88 21.91 -1.17
CA VAL A 49 -5.25 20.71 -0.41
C VAL A 49 -4.05 20.21 0.38
N HIS A 50 -2.87 20.15 -0.25
CA HIS A 50 -1.62 19.78 0.43
C HIS A 50 -1.37 20.68 1.66
N ASP A 51 -1.46 21.99 1.51
CA ASP A 51 -1.23 22.93 2.60
C ASP A 51 -2.24 22.76 3.74
N ARG A 52 -3.51 22.52 3.42
CA ARG A 52 -4.53 22.24 4.44
C ARG A 52 -4.25 20.94 5.20
N LEU A 53 -3.76 19.90 4.53
CA LEU A 53 -3.37 18.65 5.17
C LEU A 53 -2.18 18.85 6.11
N VAL A 54 -1.15 19.57 5.67
CA VAL A 54 0.04 19.88 6.48
C VAL A 54 -0.35 20.67 7.73
N GLU A 55 -1.14 21.73 7.57
CA GLU A 55 -1.55 22.58 8.70
C GLU A 55 -2.47 21.82 9.67
N ALA A 56 -3.42 21.00 9.15
CA ALA A 56 -4.27 20.18 10.00
C ALA A 56 -3.46 19.18 10.82
N SER A 57 -2.48 18.51 10.20
CA SER A 57 -1.60 17.56 10.86
C SER A 57 -0.73 18.22 11.94
N ARG A 58 -0.18 19.41 11.65
CA ARG A 58 0.56 20.21 12.62
C ARG A 58 -0.30 20.50 13.85
N ARG A 59 -1.48 21.08 13.64
CA ARG A 59 -2.39 21.45 14.74
C ARG A 59 -2.84 20.25 15.57
N LEU A 60 -3.13 19.12 14.93
CA LEU A 60 -3.50 17.89 15.64
C LEU A 60 -2.39 17.43 16.59
N LEU A 61 -1.15 17.32 16.10
CA LEU A 61 -0.03 16.83 16.90
C LEU A 61 0.45 17.83 17.95
N GLU A 62 0.36 19.13 17.67
CA GLU A 62 0.67 20.19 18.65
C GLU A 62 -0.36 20.24 19.79
N THR A 63 -1.65 20.04 19.49
CA THR A 63 -2.73 20.09 20.50
C THR A 63 -2.55 19.04 21.60
N VAL A 64 -1.95 17.90 21.27
CA VAL A 64 -1.73 16.81 22.22
C VAL A 64 -0.26 16.66 22.65
N ASP A 65 0.58 17.63 22.30
CA ASP A 65 2.03 17.61 22.56
C ASP A 65 2.70 16.30 22.13
N TYR A 66 2.26 15.74 20.99
CA TYR A 66 2.79 14.47 20.47
C TYR A 66 4.27 14.60 20.14
N ILE A 67 5.07 13.59 20.53
CA ILE A 67 6.49 13.46 20.23
C ILE A 67 6.73 12.10 19.59
N GLY A 68 7.31 12.06 18.40
CA GLY A 68 7.58 10.86 17.63
C GLY A 68 7.18 10.97 16.17
N VAL A 69 7.10 9.82 15.49
CA VAL A 69 6.54 9.72 14.15
C VAL A 69 5.07 9.30 14.25
N ALA A 70 4.22 9.90 13.42
CA ALA A 70 2.80 9.60 13.36
C ALA A 70 2.29 9.72 11.93
N THR A 71 1.12 9.15 11.67
CA THR A 71 0.39 9.35 10.43
C THR A 71 -0.96 9.98 10.75
N CYS A 72 -1.28 11.10 10.11
CA CYS A 72 -2.61 11.68 10.12
C CYS A 72 -3.35 11.25 8.85
N GLU A 73 -4.52 10.68 8.99
CA GLU A 73 -5.33 10.13 7.90
C GLU A 73 -6.53 11.02 7.61
N PHE A 74 -6.81 11.22 6.32
CA PHE A 74 -7.86 12.09 5.84
C PHE A 74 -8.62 11.48 4.68
N LEU A 75 -9.89 11.85 4.53
CA LEU A 75 -10.68 11.59 3.33
C LEU A 75 -10.75 12.86 2.50
N LEU A 76 -10.34 12.77 1.24
CA LEU A 76 -10.43 13.84 0.25
C LEU A 76 -11.57 13.55 -0.71
N THR A 77 -12.60 14.41 -0.71
CA THR A 77 -13.74 14.27 -1.62
C THR A 77 -13.41 14.78 -3.03
N PRO A 78 -14.20 14.41 -4.04
CA PRO A 78 -14.07 14.98 -5.40
C PRO A 78 -14.22 16.51 -5.45
N GLU A 79 -14.98 17.09 -4.53
CA GLU A 79 -15.19 18.54 -4.40
C GLU A 79 -13.98 19.26 -3.79
N GLY A 80 -13.01 18.49 -3.24
CA GLY A 80 -11.81 19.02 -2.60
C GLY A 80 -11.96 19.23 -1.09
N ASP A 81 -13.03 18.74 -0.48
CA ASP A 81 -13.18 18.77 0.97
C ASP A 81 -12.28 17.75 1.65
N VAL A 82 -11.61 18.19 2.71
CA VAL A 82 -10.73 17.37 3.54
C VAL A 82 -11.41 17.05 4.85
N TRP A 83 -11.63 15.78 5.12
CA TRP A 83 -12.22 15.28 6.36
C TRP A 83 -11.19 14.49 7.15
N PHE A 84 -10.93 14.89 8.38
CA PHE A 84 -10.07 14.14 9.28
C PHE A 84 -10.69 12.79 9.63
N LEU A 85 -9.86 11.73 9.57
CA LEU A 85 -10.28 10.37 9.89
C LEU A 85 -9.70 9.94 11.25
N GLU A 86 -8.38 9.81 11.34
CA GLU A 86 -7.69 9.41 12.57
C GLU A 86 -6.20 9.80 12.58
N VAL A 87 -5.57 9.65 13.74
CA VAL A 87 -4.11 9.68 13.89
C VAL A 87 -3.63 8.32 14.34
N ASN A 88 -2.64 7.78 13.65
CA ASN A 88 -1.90 6.60 14.07
C ASN A 88 -0.58 7.04 14.71
N PRO A 89 -0.46 7.02 16.06
CA PRO A 89 0.73 7.50 16.77
C PRO A 89 1.85 6.45 16.78
N ARG A 90 2.21 5.96 15.63
CA ARG A 90 3.20 4.91 15.38
C ARG A 90 3.64 4.91 13.93
N LEU A 91 4.72 4.20 13.64
CA LEU A 91 5.08 3.85 12.28
C LEU A 91 4.03 2.90 11.68
N GLN A 92 3.70 3.10 10.42
CA GLN A 92 2.74 2.26 9.68
C GLN A 92 3.45 1.33 8.70
N VAL A 93 2.71 0.34 8.18
CA VAL A 93 3.22 -0.65 7.22
C VAL A 93 3.77 0.05 5.98
N GLU A 94 3.05 1.03 5.47
CA GLU A 94 3.31 1.78 4.24
C GLU A 94 4.35 2.90 4.36
N HIS A 95 5.08 3.01 5.50
CA HIS A 95 6.13 4.00 5.68
C HIS A 95 7.23 3.93 4.61
N CYS A 96 7.44 2.73 4.06
CA CYS A 96 8.51 2.47 3.10
C CYS A 96 8.41 3.35 1.84
N VAL A 97 7.21 3.65 1.33
CA VAL A 97 7.08 4.56 0.17
C VAL A 97 7.51 5.97 0.49
N SER A 98 7.31 6.43 1.74
CA SER A 98 7.78 7.74 2.21
C SER A 98 9.31 7.77 2.33
N GLU A 99 9.91 6.69 2.83
CA GLU A 99 11.35 6.53 2.91
C GLU A 99 12.00 6.55 1.52
N GLU A 100 11.44 5.80 0.58
CA GLU A 100 11.97 5.70 -0.79
C GLU A 100 11.99 7.05 -1.53
N VAL A 101 10.97 7.89 -1.36
CA VAL A 101 10.92 9.18 -2.06
C VAL A 101 11.73 10.27 -1.38
N THR A 102 12.05 10.13 -0.09
CA THR A 102 12.82 11.15 0.67
C THR A 102 14.25 10.73 0.99
N GLY A 103 14.55 9.42 0.92
CA GLY A 103 15.81 8.88 1.41
C GLY A 103 15.97 8.99 2.93
N THR A 104 14.85 9.10 3.66
CA THR A 104 14.82 9.23 5.12
C THR A 104 14.52 7.89 5.77
N ASP A 105 15.34 7.43 6.71
CA ASP A 105 15.04 6.29 7.57
C ASP A 105 14.12 6.75 8.71
N LEU A 106 12.83 6.42 8.61
CA LEU A 106 11.81 6.83 9.58
C LEU A 106 11.94 6.10 10.92
N VAL A 107 12.52 4.91 10.92
CA VAL A 107 12.84 4.17 12.16
C VAL A 107 13.96 4.88 12.90
N GLU A 108 15.03 5.29 12.20
CA GLU A 108 16.11 6.09 12.78
C GLU A 108 15.58 7.42 13.33
N VAL A 109 14.75 8.13 12.56
CA VAL A 109 14.11 9.38 13.00
C VAL A 109 13.31 9.17 14.29
N GLN A 110 12.50 8.09 14.35
CA GLN A 110 11.69 7.76 15.53
C GLN A 110 12.56 7.51 16.76
N LEU A 111 13.64 6.73 16.62
CA LEU A 111 14.57 6.44 17.72
C LEU A 111 15.30 7.68 18.19
N ARG A 112 15.80 8.50 17.26
CA ARG A 112 16.47 9.78 17.56
C ARG A 112 15.57 10.73 18.35
N ILE A 113 14.32 10.88 17.95
CA ILE A 113 13.35 11.72 18.66
C ILE A 113 13.05 11.14 20.05
N ALA A 114 12.90 9.82 20.17
CA ALA A 114 12.63 9.15 21.45
C ALA A 114 13.80 9.32 22.44
N GLU A 115 15.03 9.42 21.96
CA GLU A 115 16.22 9.74 22.77
C GLU A 115 16.33 11.24 23.15
N GLY A 116 15.37 12.06 22.76
CA GLY A 116 15.36 13.50 23.01
C GLY A 116 16.14 14.32 21.97
N GLY A 117 16.50 13.72 20.85
CA GLY A 117 17.16 14.38 19.73
C GLY A 117 16.21 15.29 18.93
N ARG A 118 16.79 16.17 18.11
CA ARG A 118 16.05 17.02 17.19
C ARG A 118 15.68 16.25 15.93
N LEU A 119 14.57 16.64 15.31
CA LEU A 119 14.11 16.08 14.03
C LEU A 119 15.18 16.16 12.94
N GLY A 120 15.93 17.26 12.89
CA GLY A 120 16.93 17.51 11.86
C GLY A 120 16.30 18.00 10.56
N GLU A 121 17.14 18.11 9.52
CA GLU A 121 16.69 18.44 8.17
C GLU A 121 16.20 17.15 7.48
N LEU A 122 15.07 17.26 6.80
CA LEU A 122 14.49 16.20 5.98
C LEU A 122 14.56 16.61 4.51
N ASN A 123 14.74 15.63 3.63
CA ASN A 123 14.75 15.89 2.21
C ASN A 123 13.32 16.03 1.68
N GLU A 124 13.17 16.91 0.68
CA GLU A 124 11.93 16.96 -0.11
C GLU A 124 11.74 15.66 -0.91
N PRO A 125 10.50 15.18 -1.05
CA PRO A 125 10.20 14.00 -1.85
C PRO A 125 10.68 14.14 -3.30
N ARG A 126 11.30 13.09 -3.83
CA ARG A 126 11.77 13.01 -5.22
C ARG A 126 11.33 11.71 -5.86
N GLY A 127 10.83 11.82 -7.09
CA GLY A 127 10.31 10.66 -7.81
C GLY A 127 8.96 10.21 -7.27
N HIS A 128 8.68 8.92 -7.41
CA HIS A 128 7.42 8.32 -6.98
C HIS A 128 7.64 6.87 -6.56
N SER A 129 6.98 6.43 -5.49
CA SER A 129 7.08 5.07 -4.98
C SER A 129 5.69 4.45 -4.79
N LEU A 130 5.58 3.16 -5.12
CA LEU A 130 4.40 2.34 -4.91
C LEU A 130 4.77 1.19 -3.96
N GLU A 131 3.91 0.89 -3.00
CA GLU A 131 3.98 -0.33 -2.20
C GLU A 131 2.84 -1.26 -2.61
N LEU A 132 3.16 -2.51 -2.92
CA LEU A 132 2.22 -3.57 -3.25
C LEU A 132 2.25 -4.57 -2.09
N ARG A 133 1.16 -4.68 -1.33
CA ARG A 133 1.04 -5.69 -0.28
C ARG A 133 0.74 -7.05 -0.91
N ILE A 134 1.64 -7.97 -0.77
CA ILE A 134 1.45 -9.34 -1.27
C ILE A 134 0.84 -10.18 -0.17
N THR A 135 -0.47 -10.40 -0.29
CA THR A 135 -1.25 -11.18 0.67
C THR A 135 -1.58 -12.56 0.13
N CYS A 136 -1.70 -13.53 1.04
CA CYS A 136 -2.11 -14.90 0.74
C CYS A 136 -3.64 -14.99 0.67
N GLU A 137 -4.19 -14.36 -0.38
CA GLU A 137 -5.63 -14.22 -0.63
C GLU A 137 -5.93 -14.42 -2.12
N ASP A 138 -7.09 -14.99 -2.42
CA ASP A 138 -7.53 -15.30 -3.79
C ASP A 138 -8.45 -14.19 -4.35
N PRO A 139 -7.98 -13.38 -5.30
CA PRO A 139 -8.78 -12.30 -5.88
C PRO A 139 -10.00 -12.80 -6.67
N SER A 140 -9.91 -13.98 -7.29
CA SER A 140 -11.03 -14.57 -8.04
C SER A 140 -12.19 -15.00 -7.15
N ARG A 141 -11.91 -15.16 -5.85
CA ARG A 141 -12.88 -15.52 -4.81
C ARG A 141 -13.10 -14.38 -3.82
N GLY A 142 -13.01 -13.13 -4.29
CA GLY A 142 -13.23 -11.94 -3.49
C GLY A 142 -12.22 -11.77 -2.34
N LEU A 143 -10.95 -12.11 -2.57
CA LEU A 143 -9.88 -12.12 -1.58
C LEU A 143 -10.16 -13.07 -0.41
N ALA A 144 -10.62 -14.29 -0.72
CA ALA A 144 -10.70 -15.35 0.28
C ALA A 144 -9.29 -15.77 0.72
N PRO A 145 -9.06 -15.99 2.04
CA PRO A 145 -7.76 -16.44 2.53
C PRO A 145 -7.32 -17.76 1.88
N SER A 146 -6.04 -17.83 1.52
CA SER A 146 -5.36 -19.05 1.07
C SER A 146 -4.32 -19.46 2.11
N THR A 147 -4.17 -20.76 2.32
CA THR A 147 -3.22 -21.33 3.29
C THR A 147 -2.49 -22.51 2.66
N GLY A 148 -1.32 -22.84 3.16
CA GLY A 148 -0.51 -23.95 2.65
C GLY A 148 0.98 -23.71 2.76
N ALA A 149 1.78 -24.66 2.26
CA ALA A 149 3.23 -24.49 2.19
C ALA A 149 3.63 -23.71 0.93
N ILE A 150 4.55 -22.75 1.10
CA ILE A 150 5.19 -22.05 -0.01
C ILE A 150 6.22 -23.01 -0.62
N THR A 151 5.89 -23.61 -1.77
CA THR A 151 6.75 -24.61 -2.41
C THR A 151 7.83 -24.01 -3.29
N ARG A 152 7.64 -22.76 -3.73
CA ARG A 152 8.62 -22.00 -4.48
C ARG A 152 8.41 -20.52 -4.26
N LEU A 153 9.51 -19.78 -4.01
CA LEU A 153 9.47 -18.34 -3.79
C LEU A 153 10.59 -17.65 -4.55
N ARG A 154 10.23 -16.64 -5.35
CA ARG A 154 11.19 -15.72 -5.95
C ARG A 154 10.62 -14.31 -5.96
N TRP A 155 11.27 -13.43 -5.22
CA TRP A 155 10.97 -12.02 -5.27
C TRP A 155 11.66 -11.33 -6.46
N PRO A 156 11.08 -10.24 -7.00
CA PRO A 156 11.70 -9.45 -8.05
C PRO A 156 12.94 -8.72 -7.53
N ALA A 157 13.84 -8.34 -8.41
CA ALA A 157 15.05 -7.60 -8.07
C ALA A 157 15.39 -6.53 -9.10
N GLY A 158 16.40 -5.73 -8.80
CA GLY A 158 16.94 -4.71 -9.70
C GLY A 158 16.64 -3.28 -9.26
N PRO A 159 17.02 -2.28 -10.07
CA PRO A 159 16.92 -0.86 -9.71
C PRO A 159 15.49 -0.43 -9.37
N GLY A 160 15.33 0.24 -8.21
CA GLY A 160 14.05 0.73 -7.72
C GLY A 160 13.11 -0.36 -7.21
N ILE A 161 13.64 -1.52 -6.81
CA ILE A 161 12.90 -2.59 -6.13
C ILE A 161 13.46 -2.76 -4.72
N ARG A 162 12.57 -2.65 -3.72
CA ARG A 162 12.83 -2.97 -2.32
C ARG A 162 11.83 -4.05 -1.90
N ILE A 163 12.30 -5.10 -1.27
CA ILE A 163 11.47 -6.20 -0.79
C ILE A 163 11.56 -6.26 0.73
N GLU A 164 10.40 -6.27 1.38
CA GLU A 164 10.27 -6.57 2.79
C GLU A 164 9.42 -7.83 2.94
N SER A 165 10.06 -8.96 3.20
CA SER A 165 9.42 -10.27 3.26
C SER A 165 9.43 -10.82 4.67
N GLY A 166 8.27 -11.32 5.11
CA GLY A 166 8.12 -12.08 6.35
C GLY A 166 8.21 -13.60 6.14
N VAL A 167 8.42 -14.06 4.90
CA VAL A 167 8.40 -15.48 4.55
C VAL A 167 9.57 -15.87 3.66
N THR A 168 9.90 -17.17 3.69
CA THR A 168 10.87 -17.82 2.81
C THR A 168 10.24 -19.06 2.15
N GLU A 169 10.93 -19.61 1.16
CA GLU A 169 10.55 -20.90 0.57
C GLU A 169 10.58 -22.01 1.64
N GLY A 170 9.51 -22.79 1.68
CA GLY A 170 9.30 -23.85 2.68
C GLY A 170 8.43 -23.44 3.87
N ASP A 171 8.18 -22.15 4.07
CA ASP A 171 7.29 -21.69 5.15
C ASP A 171 5.84 -22.12 4.92
N VAL A 172 5.11 -22.28 6.02
CA VAL A 172 3.68 -22.65 6.00
C VAL A 172 2.83 -21.46 6.40
N VAL A 173 1.99 -21.00 5.47
CA VAL A 173 1.01 -19.95 5.73
C VAL A 173 -0.20 -20.55 6.43
N THR A 174 -0.56 -19.99 7.58
CA THR A 174 -1.69 -20.45 8.40
C THR A 174 -2.74 -19.34 8.55
N PRO A 175 -4.00 -19.67 8.89
CA PRO A 175 -5.04 -18.68 9.08
C PRO A 175 -4.95 -17.95 10.45
N MET A 176 -3.90 -18.21 11.22
CA MET A 176 -3.75 -17.70 12.60
C MET A 176 -3.20 -16.26 12.65
N PHE A 177 -2.64 -15.77 11.55
CA PHE A 177 -1.98 -14.47 11.45
C PHE A 177 -2.52 -13.66 10.27
N ASP A 178 -2.05 -12.42 10.16
CA ASP A 178 -2.32 -11.56 9.00
C ASP A 178 -1.89 -12.27 7.69
N PRO A 179 -2.67 -12.16 6.60
CA PRO A 179 -2.37 -12.84 5.34
C PRO A 179 -1.18 -12.25 4.59
N MET A 180 -0.60 -11.13 5.03
CA MET A 180 0.49 -10.45 4.32
C MET A 180 1.79 -11.23 4.39
N LEU A 181 2.33 -11.61 3.24
CA LEU A 181 3.58 -12.34 3.08
C LEU A 181 4.78 -11.38 2.93
N ALA A 182 4.58 -10.32 2.16
CA ALA A 182 5.63 -9.36 1.83
C ALA A 182 5.05 -8.04 1.33
N LYS A 183 5.93 -7.04 1.25
CA LYS A 183 5.72 -5.78 0.53
C LYS A 183 6.71 -5.70 -0.61
N ILE A 184 6.23 -5.39 -1.81
CA ILE A 184 7.06 -5.04 -2.96
C ILE A 184 6.98 -3.53 -3.10
N VAL A 185 8.05 -2.83 -2.76
CA VAL A 185 8.14 -1.37 -2.88
C VAL A 185 8.90 -1.04 -4.15
N VAL A 186 8.29 -0.20 -5.00
CA VAL A 186 8.80 0.08 -6.34
C VAL A 186 8.93 1.58 -6.54
N THR A 187 10.15 2.05 -6.83
CA THR A 187 10.46 3.48 -6.95
C THR A 187 10.90 3.83 -8.36
N GLY A 188 10.42 4.95 -8.87
CA GLY A 188 10.78 5.53 -10.17
C GLY A 188 11.06 7.02 -10.07
N ALA A 189 11.71 7.59 -11.09
CA ALA A 189 11.90 9.04 -11.19
C ALA A 189 10.58 9.78 -11.46
N THR A 190 9.59 9.08 -12.02
CA THR A 190 8.21 9.55 -12.23
C THR A 190 7.22 8.45 -11.83
N ARG A 191 5.95 8.81 -11.67
CA ARG A 191 4.87 7.86 -11.37
C ARG A 191 4.73 6.80 -12.47
N GLU A 192 4.79 7.19 -13.73
CA GLU A 192 4.70 6.27 -14.87
C GLU A 192 5.86 5.26 -14.86
N GLN A 193 7.07 5.72 -14.50
CA GLN A 193 8.21 4.82 -14.37
C GLN A 193 8.04 3.85 -13.20
N ALA A 194 7.51 4.30 -12.07
CA ALA A 194 7.21 3.44 -10.92
C ALA A 194 6.16 2.38 -11.31
N ILE A 195 5.06 2.77 -11.98
CA ILE A 195 4.03 1.86 -12.50
C ILE A 195 4.63 0.82 -13.48
N ALA A 196 5.44 1.27 -14.44
CA ALA A 196 6.10 0.36 -15.41
C ALA A 196 7.02 -0.65 -14.71
N ARG A 197 7.75 -0.22 -13.67
CA ARG A 197 8.58 -1.09 -12.83
C ARG A 197 7.75 -2.05 -12.00
N ALA A 198 6.61 -1.61 -11.43
CA ALA A 198 5.70 -2.44 -10.66
C ALA A 198 5.12 -3.56 -11.52
N ARG A 199 4.69 -3.26 -12.74
CA ARG A 199 4.26 -4.26 -13.73
C ARG A 199 5.35 -5.32 -14.00
N ARG A 200 6.60 -4.88 -14.15
CA ARG A 200 7.74 -5.80 -14.33
C ARG A 200 7.95 -6.64 -13.06
N ALA A 201 7.97 -6.01 -11.90
CA ALA A 201 8.18 -6.69 -10.61
C ALA A 201 7.14 -7.79 -10.38
N LEU A 202 5.85 -7.53 -10.66
CA LEU A 202 4.80 -8.54 -10.54
C LEU A 202 5.02 -9.73 -11.48
N ARG A 203 5.44 -9.49 -12.73
CA ARG A 203 5.73 -10.59 -13.68
C ARG A 203 6.95 -11.44 -13.27
N GLU A 204 7.89 -10.86 -12.52
CA GLU A 204 9.08 -11.57 -12.03
C GLU A 204 8.82 -12.28 -10.70
N THR A 205 7.73 -11.93 -9.99
CA THR A 205 7.34 -12.55 -8.72
C THR A 205 6.82 -13.95 -8.94
N ILE A 206 7.37 -14.92 -8.20
CA ILE A 206 6.89 -16.31 -8.19
C ILE A 206 6.57 -16.68 -6.75
N VAL A 207 5.33 -17.09 -6.51
CA VAL A 207 4.87 -17.71 -5.26
C VAL A 207 4.03 -18.92 -5.66
N GLU A 208 4.49 -20.13 -5.33
CA GLU A 208 3.80 -21.38 -5.61
C GLU A 208 3.46 -22.11 -4.30
N GLY A 209 2.40 -22.93 -4.34
CA GLY A 209 1.90 -23.69 -3.18
C GLY A 209 0.77 -23.00 -2.43
N VAL A 210 0.64 -21.67 -2.60
CA VAL A 210 -0.44 -20.85 -2.06
C VAL A 210 -0.93 -19.86 -3.11
N THR A 211 -2.17 -19.40 -3.00
CA THR A 211 -2.70 -18.35 -3.88
C THR A 211 -2.41 -16.98 -3.26
N VAL A 212 -1.93 -16.04 -4.08
CA VAL A 212 -1.59 -14.67 -3.67
C VAL A 212 -2.32 -13.62 -4.49
N CYS A 213 -2.45 -12.42 -3.97
CA CYS A 213 -3.21 -11.32 -4.58
C CYS A 213 -2.53 -10.64 -5.79
N THR A 214 -1.39 -11.14 -6.29
CA THR A 214 -0.66 -10.54 -7.41
C THR A 214 -1.50 -10.27 -8.67
N PRO A 215 -2.52 -11.10 -9.04
CA PRO A 215 -3.40 -10.78 -10.16
C PRO A 215 -4.22 -9.51 -9.96
N LEU A 216 -4.64 -9.21 -8.72
CA LEU A 216 -5.33 -7.97 -8.39
C LEU A 216 -4.44 -6.75 -8.66
N HIS A 217 -3.19 -6.78 -8.19
CA HIS A 217 -2.26 -5.70 -8.44
C HIS A 217 -1.94 -5.52 -9.92
N ALA A 218 -1.81 -6.63 -10.67
CA ALA A 218 -1.59 -6.58 -12.10
C ALA A 218 -2.75 -5.88 -12.83
N GLU A 219 -4.00 -6.23 -12.47
CA GLU A 219 -5.20 -5.60 -13.02
C GLU A 219 -5.25 -4.11 -12.69
N VAL A 220 -5.05 -3.73 -11.42
CA VAL A 220 -5.02 -2.31 -10.99
C VAL A 220 -4.04 -1.50 -11.80
N LEU A 221 -2.83 -1.99 -11.99
CA LEU A 221 -1.79 -1.27 -12.72
C LEU A 221 -2.07 -1.11 -14.22
N GLU A 222 -3.01 -1.85 -14.81
CA GLU A 222 -3.42 -1.69 -16.22
C GLU A 222 -4.63 -0.76 -16.38
N ARG A 223 -5.35 -0.45 -15.30
CA ARG A 223 -6.56 0.39 -15.36
C ARG A 223 -6.25 1.86 -15.55
N SER A 224 -6.94 2.49 -16.49
CA SER A 224 -6.80 3.95 -16.74
C SER A 224 -7.20 4.79 -15.53
N ASP A 225 -8.23 4.39 -14.79
CA ASP A 225 -8.70 5.07 -13.59
C ASP A 225 -7.62 5.25 -12.53
N PHE A 226 -6.69 4.29 -12.45
CA PHE A 226 -5.53 4.36 -11.57
C PHE A 226 -4.33 5.03 -12.24
N THR A 227 -4.07 4.74 -13.51
CA THR A 227 -2.83 5.16 -14.17
C THR A 227 -2.86 6.58 -14.71
N THR A 228 -4.06 7.11 -15.02
CA THR A 228 -4.22 8.37 -15.74
C THR A 228 -5.23 9.27 -15.02
N PRO A 229 -4.91 10.55 -14.80
CA PRO A 229 -5.88 11.49 -14.26
C PRO A 229 -7.00 11.75 -15.27
N ASP A 230 -8.17 12.09 -14.77
CA ASP A 230 -9.31 12.55 -15.57
C ASP A 230 -9.07 13.95 -16.18
N GLU A 231 -10.06 14.47 -16.91
CA GLU A 231 -10.01 15.80 -17.53
C GLU A 231 -9.85 16.94 -16.50
N SER A 232 -10.17 16.71 -15.23
CA SER A 232 -9.96 17.67 -14.14
C SER A 232 -8.56 17.56 -13.50
N GLY A 233 -7.72 16.63 -13.98
CA GLY A 233 -6.39 16.37 -13.44
C GLY A 233 -6.40 15.57 -12.14
N ARG A 234 -7.45 14.79 -11.85
CA ARG A 234 -7.60 14.00 -10.62
C ARG A 234 -7.72 12.51 -10.91
N LEU A 235 -7.29 11.68 -9.98
CA LEU A 235 -7.62 10.25 -10.03
C LEU A 235 -9.07 10.03 -9.63
N THR A 236 -9.71 9.08 -10.32
CA THR A 236 -11.10 8.68 -10.05
C THR A 236 -11.23 7.54 -9.06
N VAL A 237 -10.11 6.91 -8.70
CA VAL A 237 -10.05 5.85 -7.69
C VAL A 237 -10.46 6.36 -6.30
N THR A 238 -11.26 5.57 -5.60
CA THR A 238 -11.76 5.88 -4.26
C THR A 238 -11.56 4.69 -3.33
N THR A 239 -11.84 4.87 -2.04
CA THR A 239 -11.70 3.79 -1.04
C THR A 239 -12.57 2.55 -1.32
N ARG A 240 -13.55 2.65 -2.22
CA ARG A 240 -14.43 1.53 -2.63
C ARG A 240 -14.18 1.02 -4.05
N TRP A 241 -13.23 1.63 -4.75
CA TRP A 241 -13.00 1.33 -6.16
C TRP A 241 -12.60 -0.15 -6.39
N ILE A 242 -11.74 -0.72 -5.55
CA ILE A 242 -11.37 -2.14 -5.63
C ILE A 242 -12.60 -3.05 -5.52
N GLU A 243 -13.48 -2.77 -4.55
CA GLU A 243 -14.67 -3.60 -4.30
C GLU A 243 -15.71 -3.49 -5.42
N ASN A 244 -15.87 -2.28 -5.96
CA ASN A 244 -16.92 -1.99 -6.90
C ASN A 244 -16.54 -2.30 -8.36
N GLU A 245 -15.26 -2.07 -8.74
CA GLU A 245 -14.84 -2.06 -10.13
C GLU A 245 -13.84 -3.17 -10.46
N VAL A 246 -12.94 -3.55 -9.53
CA VAL A 246 -11.86 -4.48 -9.84
C VAL A 246 -12.21 -5.93 -9.50
N LEU A 247 -12.72 -6.16 -8.30
CA LEU A 247 -13.04 -7.52 -7.85
C LEU A 247 -14.16 -8.21 -8.65
N PRO A 248 -15.22 -7.51 -9.12
CA PRO A 248 -16.22 -8.13 -9.97
C PRO A 248 -15.62 -8.68 -11.28
N ASP A 249 -14.76 -7.91 -11.95
CA ASP A 249 -14.14 -8.32 -13.22
C ASP A 249 -13.20 -9.51 -13.03
N LEU A 250 -12.47 -9.56 -11.91
CA LEU A 250 -11.60 -10.70 -11.59
C LEU A 250 -12.40 -11.97 -11.25
N ALA A 251 -13.57 -11.85 -10.64
CA ALA A 251 -14.45 -12.97 -10.37
C ALA A 251 -15.03 -13.54 -11.66
N ASP A 252 -15.43 -12.68 -12.61
CA ASP A 252 -15.97 -13.09 -13.91
C ASP A 252 -14.91 -13.76 -14.79
N ALA A 253 -13.65 -13.27 -14.73
CA ALA A 253 -12.52 -13.86 -15.45
C ALA A 253 -12.11 -15.24 -14.90
N GLY A 254 -12.39 -15.51 -13.62
CA GLY A 254 -12.15 -16.79 -12.93
C GLY A 254 -13.30 -17.79 -13.03
N GLY A 255 -14.26 -17.61 -13.94
CA GLY A 255 -15.44 -18.49 -14.16
C GLY A 255 -15.05 -19.96 -14.25
N PRO A 256 -15.96 -20.94 -14.06
CA PRO A 256 -15.68 -22.31 -13.63
C PRO A 256 -14.76 -23.04 -14.60
N ALA A 257 -13.46 -22.95 -14.36
CA ALA A 257 -12.50 -23.92 -14.87
C ALA A 257 -12.51 -25.12 -13.93
N ASP A 258 -13.19 -26.21 -14.41
CA ASP A 258 -13.04 -27.59 -13.99
C ASP A 258 -13.30 -27.98 -12.52
N ALA A 259 -14.58 -28.20 -12.23
CA ALA A 259 -15.04 -29.10 -11.17
C ALA A 259 -14.88 -30.61 -11.57
N ASP A 260 -13.77 -30.98 -12.24
CA ASP A 260 -13.55 -32.38 -12.67
C ASP A 260 -12.14 -32.93 -12.31
N GLY A 261 -11.67 -32.63 -11.10
CA GLY A 261 -10.41 -33.15 -10.56
C GLY A 261 -10.52 -33.91 -9.24
N SER A 262 -11.68 -33.95 -8.58
CA SER A 262 -11.79 -34.49 -7.22
C SER A 262 -12.33 -35.92 -7.10
N GLN A 263 -12.69 -36.61 -8.20
CA GLN A 263 -13.18 -38.01 -8.11
C GLN A 263 -12.09 -39.08 -8.29
N ALA A 264 -10.92 -38.74 -8.84
CA ALA A 264 -9.88 -39.75 -9.09
C ALA A 264 -8.98 -40.06 -7.85
N ALA A 265 -9.07 -39.30 -6.78
CA ALA A 265 -8.24 -39.49 -5.60
C ALA A 265 -8.89 -40.34 -4.48
N GLN A 266 -10.16 -40.70 -4.59
CA GLN A 266 -10.84 -41.48 -3.55
C GLN A 266 -10.89 -42.97 -3.82
N GLU A 267 -10.55 -43.47 -5.04
CA GLU A 267 -10.52 -44.90 -5.35
C GLU A 267 -9.16 -45.60 -5.14
N ALA A 268 -8.11 -44.86 -4.78
CA ALA A 268 -6.77 -45.45 -4.62
C ALA A 268 -6.43 -45.86 -3.15
N VAL A 269 -7.34 -45.73 -2.19
CA VAL A 269 -7.12 -46.11 -0.77
C VAL A 269 -7.89 -47.34 -0.31
N THR A 270 -8.58 -48.04 -1.23
CA THR A 270 -9.30 -49.27 -0.87
C THR A 270 -8.95 -50.43 -1.83
N ASN A 271 -7.66 -50.79 -1.89
CA ASN A 271 -7.22 -52.12 -2.33
C ASN A 271 -5.85 -52.44 -1.68
#